data_11364ec50926ba09caa2d7f36782627f
#
_entry.id   11364ec50926ba09caa2d7f36782627f
#
_cell.length_a   1.000
_cell.length_b   1.000
_cell.length_c   1.000
_cell.angle_alpha   90.00
_cell.angle_beta   90.00
_cell.angle_gamma   90.00
#
_symmetry.space_group_name_H-M   'P 1'
#
loop_
_entity.id
_entity.type
_entity.pdbx_description
1 polymer ?
#
loop_
_entity_poly.entity_id
_entity_poly.type
_entity_poly.pdbx_seq_one_letter_code
_entity_poly.pdbx_strand_id
1 'polypeptide(L)'
;MALLSILRLEHFVFQKNQQLRYSIIYEAHDSLSGGHFGTRRTASTIAQQFYWSRLFQEVKTYVHGCATCHRTKSSNQVPYGLLQPLDIPEDRWKRINIDFITKLPTTESGNDTIVTFIDGLTKRAHWVATQETLSSKDFAQLFLEYYVRLHGLPNIIISDHDVCFTSEFWTELMKVWKTKLAMSTAFHPQTDGQAEKANSIVKRYL
;
A
#
# COMPACT_ATOMS: atom_id res chain seq x y z
N MET A 1 -19.27 16.32 -39.77
CA MET A 1 -20.16 15.27 -39.21
C MET A 1 -19.60 14.54 -37.95
N ALA A 2 -18.47 14.96 -37.39
CA ALA A 2 -17.88 14.32 -36.19
C ALA A 2 -18.30 14.97 -34.84
N LEU A 3 -19.06 16.05 -34.84
CA LEU A 3 -19.53 16.76 -33.63
C LEU A 3 -20.86 16.25 -33.08
N LEU A 4 -21.58 15.43 -33.84
CA LEU A 4 -22.89 14.91 -33.44
C LEU A 4 -22.86 13.55 -32.68
N SER A 5 -21.71 12.89 -32.63
CA SER A 5 -21.57 11.64 -31.88
C SER A 5 -21.24 11.84 -30.36
N ILE A 6 -20.89 13.04 -29.96
CA ILE A 6 -20.57 13.40 -28.54
C ILE A 6 -21.84 13.73 -27.74
N LEU A 7 -22.95 13.98 -28.41
CA LEU A 7 -24.22 14.38 -27.77
C LEU A 7 -25.07 13.22 -27.18
N ARG A 8 -24.55 12.01 -27.11
CA ARG A 8 -25.25 10.86 -26.47
C ARG A 8 -24.93 10.68 -24.97
N LEU A 9 -24.06 11.49 -24.42
CA LEU A 9 -23.82 11.53 -22.98
C LEU A 9 -24.43 12.83 -22.47
N GLU A 10 -25.37 12.76 -21.55
CA GLU A 10 -26.01 13.89 -20.87
C GLU A 10 -25.00 14.64 -19.99
N HIS A 11 -23.95 15.22 -20.61
CA HIS A 11 -22.93 15.97 -19.89
C HIS A 11 -23.25 17.46 -19.96
N PHE A 12 -23.24 18.13 -18.82
CA PHE A 12 -23.30 19.60 -18.78
C PHE A 12 -22.00 20.18 -19.29
N VAL A 13 -22.07 21.05 -20.31
CA VAL A 13 -20.90 21.67 -20.93
C VAL A 13 -20.69 23.09 -20.39
N PHE A 14 -19.58 23.32 -19.70
CA PHE A 14 -19.20 24.61 -19.11
C PHE A 14 -17.94 25.19 -19.78
N GLN A 15 -18.05 25.78 -20.96
CA GLN A 15 -16.87 26.29 -21.66
C GLN A 15 -16.37 27.67 -21.16
N LYS A 16 -17.24 28.53 -20.65
CA LYS A 16 -16.90 29.94 -20.37
C LYS A 16 -16.89 30.37 -18.91
N ASN A 17 -17.49 29.61 -17.98
CA ASN A 17 -17.58 30.01 -16.59
C ASN A 17 -16.47 29.37 -15.72
N GLN A 18 -15.37 30.08 -15.55
CA GLN A 18 -14.21 29.63 -14.78
C GLN A 18 -14.54 29.41 -13.30
N GLN A 19 -15.36 30.26 -12.72
CA GLN A 19 -15.72 30.20 -11.30
C GLN A 19 -16.54 28.93 -10.99
N LEU A 20 -17.47 28.58 -11.90
CA LEU A 20 -18.27 27.36 -11.77
C LEU A 20 -17.39 26.09 -11.93
N ARG A 21 -16.45 26.09 -12.89
CA ARG A 21 -15.49 24.98 -13.01
C ARG A 21 -14.66 24.78 -11.74
N TYR A 22 -14.22 25.89 -11.14
CA TYR A 22 -13.48 25.85 -9.88
C TYR A 22 -14.32 25.23 -8.75
N SER A 23 -15.59 25.61 -8.63
CA SER A 23 -16.52 25.04 -7.64
C SER A 23 -16.74 23.54 -7.87
N ILE A 24 -16.86 23.10 -9.12
CA ILE A 24 -17.01 21.67 -9.46
C ILE A 24 -15.73 20.88 -9.09
N ILE A 25 -14.56 21.44 -9.37
CA ILE A 25 -13.28 20.78 -9.01
C ILE A 25 -13.14 20.74 -7.49
N TYR A 26 -13.47 21.82 -6.78
CA TYR A 26 -13.46 21.88 -5.33
C TYR A 26 -14.37 20.80 -4.73
N GLU A 27 -15.60 20.69 -5.20
CA GLU A 27 -16.56 19.69 -4.71
C GLU A 27 -16.05 18.25 -4.96
N ALA A 28 -15.46 18.00 -6.11
CA ALA A 28 -14.94 16.68 -6.47
C ALA A 28 -13.60 16.32 -5.81
N HIS A 29 -12.88 17.29 -5.22
CA HIS A 29 -11.55 17.06 -4.65
C HIS A 29 -11.46 17.37 -3.15
N ASP A 30 -11.89 18.57 -2.72
CA ASP A 30 -11.69 19.07 -1.36
C ASP A 30 -12.86 18.78 -0.42
N SER A 31 -14.07 18.47 -0.94
CA SER A 31 -15.21 18.11 -0.12
C SER A 31 -14.96 16.79 0.64
N LEU A 32 -15.74 16.55 1.69
CA LEU A 32 -15.68 15.28 2.44
C LEU A 32 -15.88 14.05 1.55
N SER A 33 -16.75 14.16 0.55
CA SER A 33 -17.00 13.12 -0.45
C SER A 33 -15.89 13.03 -1.50
N GLY A 34 -15.20 14.17 -1.79
CA GLY A 34 -14.09 14.26 -2.73
C GLY A 34 -12.81 13.56 -2.24
N GLY A 35 -12.56 13.52 -0.92
CA GLY A 35 -11.53 12.73 -0.27
C GLY A 35 -10.11 12.95 -0.78
N HIS A 36 -9.81 14.11 -1.35
CA HIS A 36 -8.49 14.48 -1.88
C HIS A 36 -7.88 13.44 -2.85
N PHE A 37 -8.68 12.82 -3.70
CA PHE A 37 -8.18 11.87 -4.69
C PHE A 37 -7.20 12.50 -5.68
N GLY A 38 -6.36 11.67 -6.32
CA GLY A 38 -5.39 12.12 -7.32
C GLY A 38 -6.07 12.61 -8.61
N THR A 39 -5.32 13.36 -9.43
CA THR A 39 -5.79 14.00 -10.67
C THR A 39 -6.66 13.11 -11.55
N ARG A 40 -6.24 11.87 -11.81
CA ARG A 40 -6.98 10.96 -12.71
C ARG A 40 -8.35 10.62 -12.16
N ARG A 41 -8.45 10.28 -10.87
CA ARG A 41 -9.73 9.91 -10.24
C ARG A 41 -10.65 11.10 -10.14
N THR A 42 -10.16 12.26 -9.69
CA THR A 42 -10.94 13.50 -9.63
C THR A 42 -11.47 13.89 -11.02
N ALA A 43 -10.61 13.88 -12.05
CA ALA A 43 -11.03 14.19 -13.41
C ALA A 43 -12.06 13.19 -13.95
N SER A 44 -11.89 11.89 -13.66
CA SER A 44 -12.86 10.85 -14.07
C SER A 44 -14.22 11.03 -13.40
N THR A 45 -14.25 11.39 -12.11
CA THR A 45 -15.50 11.67 -11.39
C THR A 45 -16.22 12.86 -12.00
N ILE A 46 -15.52 13.95 -12.28
CA ILE A 46 -16.10 15.13 -12.92
C ILE A 46 -16.61 14.79 -14.32
N ALA A 47 -15.83 14.04 -15.10
CA ALA A 47 -16.16 13.69 -16.48
C ALA A 47 -17.40 12.78 -16.62
N GLN A 48 -17.94 12.23 -15.52
CA GLN A 48 -19.21 11.48 -15.54
C GLN A 48 -20.42 12.38 -15.78
N GLN A 49 -20.35 13.66 -15.37
CA GLN A 49 -21.47 14.58 -15.41
C GLN A 49 -21.18 15.88 -16.16
N PHE A 50 -19.91 16.29 -16.18
CA PHE A 50 -19.50 17.60 -16.70
C PHE A 50 -18.41 17.44 -17.77
N TYR A 51 -18.46 18.34 -18.75
CA TYR A 51 -17.42 18.41 -19.80
C TYR A 51 -17.05 19.85 -20.12
N TRP A 52 -15.75 20.12 -20.22
CA TRP A 52 -15.18 21.34 -20.84
C TRP A 52 -13.81 21.07 -21.42
N SER A 53 -13.38 21.95 -22.37
CA SER A 53 -12.07 21.86 -22.95
C SER A 53 -10.98 22.02 -21.89
N ARG A 54 -9.96 21.17 -21.88
CA ARG A 54 -8.83 21.15 -20.92
C ARG A 54 -9.20 20.77 -19.46
N LEU A 55 -10.33 20.10 -19.25
CA LEU A 55 -10.75 19.60 -17.92
C LEU A 55 -9.61 18.92 -17.18
N PHE A 56 -8.93 17.97 -17.81
CA PHE A 56 -7.84 17.22 -17.18
C PHE A 56 -6.67 18.12 -16.75
N GLN A 57 -6.34 19.13 -17.55
CA GLN A 57 -5.23 20.05 -17.24
C GLN A 57 -5.59 20.96 -16.07
N GLU A 58 -6.82 21.49 -16.04
CA GLU A 58 -7.30 22.33 -14.94
C GLU A 58 -7.35 21.53 -13.63
N VAL A 59 -7.88 20.31 -13.66
CA VAL A 59 -7.88 19.40 -12.50
C VAL A 59 -6.46 19.08 -12.07
N LYS A 60 -5.54 18.82 -13.00
CA LYS A 60 -4.14 18.56 -12.69
C LYS A 60 -3.50 19.76 -11.96
N THR A 61 -3.67 20.96 -12.48
CA THR A 61 -3.15 22.18 -11.84
C THR A 61 -3.72 22.36 -10.44
N TYR A 62 -5.02 22.18 -10.27
CA TYR A 62 -5.70 22.31 -9.00
C TYR A 62 -5.18 21.31 -7.96
N VAL A 63 -5.16 20.01 -8.29
CA VAL A 63 -4.72 18.93 -7.40
C VAL A 63 -3.25 19.09 -7.02
N HIS A 64 -2.40 19.52 -7.95
CA HIS A 64 -0.99 19.81 -7.65
C HIS A 64 -0.81 21.01 -6.72
N GLY A 65 -1.72 21.97 -6.72
CA GLY A 65 -1.70 23.12 -5.80
C GLY A 65 -2.34 22.85 -4.43
N CYS A 66 -2.95 21.69 -4.23
CA CYS A 66 -3.66 21.39 -2.97
C CYS A 66 -2.69 21.20 -1.81
N ALA A 67 -2.74 22.10 -0.81
CA ALA A 67 -1.89 22.08 0.37
C ALA A 67 -2.08 20.81 1.24
N THR A 68 -3.32 20.33 1.35
CA THR A 68 -3.65 19.11 2.08
C THR A 68 -3.00 17.90 1.42
N CYS A 69 -3.13 17.77 0.09
CA CYS A 69 -2.48 16.69 -0.66
C CYS A 69 -0.96 16.71 -0.50
N HIS A 70 -0.34 17.90 -0.52
CA HIS A 70 1.11 18.02 -0.33
C HIS A 70 1.59 17.58 1.06
N ARG A 71 0.78 17.81 2.09
CA ARG A 71 1.14 17.46 3.46
C ARG A 71 0.84 16.00 3.82
N THR A 72 -0.23 15.43 3.26
CA THR A 72 -0.75 14.12 3.71
C THR A 72 -0.46 12.97 2.78
N LYS A 73 -0.18 13.24 1.49
CA LYS A 73 0.16 12.17 0.55
C LYS A 73 1.66 11.86 0.61
N SER A 74 1.99 10.61 0.91
CA SER A 74 3.36 10.12 0.75
C SER A 74 3.80 10.23 -0.71
N SER A 75 5.03 10.70 -0.93
CA SER A 75 5.64 10.70 -2.25
C SER A 75 5.89 9.27 -2.69
N ASN A 76 5.28 8.87 -3.82
CA ASN A 76 5.59 7.60 -4.48
C ASN A 76 6.78 7.75 -5.47
N GLN A 77 7.54 8.85 -5.37
CA GLN A 77 8.74 9.02 -6.19
C GLN A 77 9.82 8.04 -5.74
N VAL A 78 10.35 7.31 -6.69
CA VAL A 78 11.51 6.43 -6.44
C VAL A 78 12.67 7.30 -5.97
N PRO A 79 13.34 6.95 -4.86
CA PRO A 79 14.53 7.65 -4.43
C PRO A 79 15.56 7.68 -5.57
N TYR A 80 16.18 8.84 -5.77
CA TYR A 80 17.24 8.97 -6.78
C TYR A 80 18.41 8.07 -6.39
N GLY A 81 18.69 7.06 -7.20
CA GLY A 81 19.78 6.11 -7.02
C GLY A 81 19.76 5.03 -8.10
N LEU A 82 20.89 4.36 -8.29
CA LEU A 82 20.96 3.20 -9.17
C LEU A 82 20.06 2.10 -8.61
N LEU A 83 19.08 1.68 -9.40
CA LEU A 83 18.21 0.56 -9.06
C LEU A 83 19.07 -0.71 -9.00
N GLN A 84 19.29 -1.23 -7.81
CA GLN A 84 19.88 -2.58 -7.67
C GLN A 84 18.74 -3.59 -7.82
N PRO A 85 18.72 -4.41 -8.88
CA PRO A 85 17.69 -5.42 -9.04
C PRO A 85 17.82 -6.44 -7.89
N LEU A 86 16.70 -6.69 -7.22
CA LEU A 86 16.61 -7.81 -6.28
C LEU A 86 16.51 -9.10 -7.05
N ASP A 87 17.24 -10.11 -6.60
CA ASP A 87 17.15 -11.45 -7.19
C ASP A 87 15.71 -11.93 -7.16
N ILE A 88 15.25 -12.44 -8.30
CA ILE A 88 13.90 -12.99 -8.42
C ILE A 88 13.91 -14.37 -7.74
N PRO A 89 12.99 -14.67 -6.80
CA PRO A 89 12.90 -15.99 -6.21
C PRO A 89 12.61 -17.06 -7.27
N GLU A 90 13.28 -18.20 -7.15
CA GLU A 90 13.13 -19.33 -8.10
C GLU A 90 11.75 -19.99 -7.97
N ASP A 91 11.15 -19.99 -6.77
CA ASP A 91 9.89 -20.65 -6.50
C ASP A 91 9.03 -19.86 -5.51
N ARG A 92 7.72 -20.21 -5.48
CA ARG A 92 6.73 -19.62 -4.59
C ARG A 92 7.04 -19.92 -3.14
N TRP A 93 6.82 -18.92 -2.27
CA TRP A 93 6.96 -19.07 -0.82
C TRP A 93 8.35 -19.45 -0.34
N LYS A 94 9.38 -19.41 -1.21
CA LYS A 94 10.77 -19.62 -0.81
C LYS A 94 11.46 -18.37 -0.31
N ARG A 95 10.97 -17.20 -0.71
CA ARG A 95 11.36 -15.89 -0.16
C ARG A 95 10.12 -15.14 0.26
N ILE A 96 10.08 -14.77 1.50
CA ILE A 96 8.94 -14.06 2.09
C ILE A 96 9.35 -12.75 2.75
N ASN A 97 8.43 -11.81 2.73
CA ASN A 97 8.51 -10.61 3.52
C ASN A 97 7.54 -10.75 4.70
N ILE A 98 8.00 -10.42 5.90
CA ILE A 98 7.17 -10.39 7.11
C ILE A 98 7.15 -8.95 7.62
N ASP A 99 5.98 -8.45 7.97
CA ASP A 99 5.79 -7.12 8.52
C ASP A 99 4.61 -7.09 9.50
N PHE A 100 4.62 -6.12 10.44
CA PHE A 100 3.56 -5.93 11.41
C PHE A 100 2.78 -4.63 11.12
N ILE A 101 1.46 -4.73 11.20
CA ILE A 101 0.56 -3.58 11.25
C ILE A 101 0.12 -3.43 12.69
N THR A 102 0.76 -2.53 13.42
CA THR A 102 0.49 -2.28 14.86
C THR A 102 -0.48 -1.12 15.06
N LYS A 103 -0.91 -0.93 16.32
CA LYS A 103 -1.77 0.19 16.76
C LYS A 103 -3.14 0.21 16.09
N LEU A 104 -3.69 -0.96 15.82
CA LEU A 104 -5.06 -1.10 15.36
C LEU A 104 -6.03 -1.05 16.54
N PRO A 105 -7.30 -0.69 16.31
CA PRO A 105 -8.33 -0.82 17.33
C PRO A 105 -8.41 -2.27 17.82
N THR A 106 -8.44 -2.45 19.15
CA THR A 106 -8.52 -3.78 19.75
C THR A 106 -9.85 -4.44 19.41
N THR A 107 -9.78 -5.65 18.91
CA THR A 107 -10.97 -6.47 18.60
C THR A 107 -11.55 -7.08 19.87
N GLU A 108 -12.77 -7.63 19.79
CA GLU A 108 -13.40 -8.38 20.91
C GLU A 108 -12.53 -9.55 21.39
N SER A 109 -11.72 -10.14 20.51
CA SER A 109 -10.76 -11.21 20.82
C SER A 109 -9.45 -10.71 21.41
N GLY A 110 -9.29 -9.40 21.65
CA GLY A 110 -8.10 -8.80 22.23
C GLY A 110 -6.94 -8.57 21.24
N ASN A 111 -7.15 -8.73 19.93
CA ASN A 111 -6.11 -8.48 18.92
C ASN A 111 -6.09 -7.00 18.55
N ASP A 112 -4.90 -6.43 18.41
CA ASP A 112 -4.62 -5.02 18.06
C ASP A 112 -3.54 -4.88 16.98
N THR A 113 -3.06 -6.00 16.47
CA THR A 113 -1.96 -6.07 15.52
C THR A 113 -2.26 -7.14 14.46
N ILE A 114 -1.77 -6.91 13.25
CA ILE A 114 -1.81 -7.90 12.15
C ILE A 114 -0.38 -8.20 11.72
N VAL A 115 -0.02 -9.48 11.71
CA VAL A 115 1.20 -9.94 11.03
C VAL A 115 0.87 -10.27 9.58
N THR A 116 1.74 -9.83 8.66
CA THR A 116 1.60 -10.03 7.21
C THR A 116 2.73 -10.89 6.70
N PHE A 117 2.41 -11.97 5.98
CA PHE A 117 3.37 -12.81 5.26
C PHE A 117 3.15 -12.61 3.76
N ILE A 118 4.14 -12.11 3.03
CA ILE A 118 4.03 -11.83 1.60
C ILE A 118 5.03 -12.67 0.82
N ASP A 119 4.54 -13.42 -0.15
CA ASP A 119 5.40 -14.15 -1.09
C ASP A 119 6.17 -13.19 -2.01
N GLY A 120 7.49 -13.31 -2.02
CA GLY A 120 8.37 -12.49 -2.82
C GLY A 120 8.19 -12.65 -4.33
N LEU A 121 7.66 -13.77 -4.81
CA LEU A 121 7.43 -14.04 -6.23
C LEU A 121 6.04 -13.59 -6.67
N THR A 122 4.99 -14.16 -6.08
CA THR A 122 3.60 -13.97 -6.54
C THR A 122 2.91 -12.76 -5.95
N LYS A 123 3.45 -12.18 -4.88
CA LYS A 123 2.87 -11.07 -4.09
C LYS A 123 1.58 -11.45 -3.36
N ARG A 124 1.29 -12.75 -3.24
CA ARG A 124 0.21 -13.23 -2.38
C ARG A 124 0.56 -12.94 -0.92
N ALA A 125 -0.45 -12.56 -0.16
CA ALA A 125 -0.29 -12.24 1.24
C ALA A 125 -1.22 -13.08 2.11
N HIS A 126 -0.74 -13.42 3.32
CA HIS A 126 -1.53 -13.91 4.43
C HIS A 126 -1.51 -12.88 5.54
N TRP A 127 -2.66 -12.61 6.14
CA TRP A 127 -2.81 -11.71 7.26
C TRP A 127 -3.33 -12.49 8.46
N VAL A 128 -2.66 -12.37 9.58
CA VAL A 128 -3.03 -13.07 10.81
C VAL A 128 -3.17 -12.04 11.93
N ALA A 129 -4.34 -12.00 12.57
CA ALA A 129 -4.59 -11.14 13.72
C ALA A 129 -3.83 -11.65 14.94
N THR A 130 -3.20 -10.72 15.67
CA THR A 130 -2.39 -11.02 16.84
C THR A 130 -2.37 -9.81 17.80
N GLN A 131 -1.53 -9.85 18.81
CA GLN A 131 -1.35 -8.79 19.80
C GLN A 131 0.03 -8.15 19.67
N GLU A 132 0.14 -6.85 19.92
CA GLU A 132 1.43 -6.12 19.91
C GLU A 132 2.41 -6.69 20.96
N THR A 133 1.90 -7.28 22.02
CA THR A 133 2.68 -7.89 23.10
C THR A 133 3.19 -9.31 22.79
N LEU A 134 3.04 -9.77 21.55
CA LEU A 134 3.43 -11.12 21.11
C LEU A 134 4.91 -11.39 21.39
N SER A 135 5.21 -12.48 22.12
CA SER A 135 6.59 -12.88 22.33
C SER A 135 7.18 -13.57 21.10
N SER A 136 8.52 -13.56 20.94
CA SER A 136 9.20 -14.25 19.84
C SER A 136 8.88 -15.76 19.78
N LYS A 137 8.61 -16.35 20.93
CA LYS A 137 8.23 -17.77 21.03
C LYS A 137 6.81 -18.00 20.50
N ASP A 138 5.87 -17.15 20.88
CA ASP A 138 4.49 -17.24 20.42
C ASP A 138 4.40 -16.90 18.92
N PHE A 139 5.22 -15.94 18.47
CA PHE A 139 5.36 -15.65 17.05
C PHE A 139 5.88 -16.87 16.26
N ALA A 140 6.85 -17.62 16.79
CA ALA A 140 7.33 -18.83 16.13
C ALA A 140 6.23 -19.89 15.99
N GLN A 141 5.37 -20.03 16.98
CA GLN A 141 4.21 -20.92 16.93
C GLN A 141 3.18 -20.46 15.90
N LEU A 142 2.87 -19.18 15.87
CA LEU A 142 2.00 -18.55 14.86
C LEU A 142 2.57 -18.77 13.46
N PHE A 143 3.88 -18.56 13.26
CA PHE A 143 4.56 -18.77 11.99
C PHE A 143 4.46 -20.23 11.53
N LEU A 144 4.65 -21.20 12.42
CA LEU A 144 4.48 -22.61 12.11
C LEU A 144 3.05 -22.94 11.68
N GLU A 145 2.06 -22.43 12.40
CA GLU A 145 0.65 -22.74 12.18
C GLU A 145 0.11 -22.11 10.90
N TYR A 146 0.35 -20.82 10.69
CA TYR A 146 -0.27 -20.06 9.61
C TYR A 146 0.56 -19.99 8.33
N TYR A 147 1.87 -20.22 8.42
CA TYR A 147 2.74 -20.18 7.26
C TYR A 147 3.35 -21.53 6.93
N VAL A 148 4.16 -22.11 7.83
CA VAL A 148 4.96 -23.31 7.53
C VAL A 148 4.08 -24.52 7.21
N ARG A 149 2.97 -24.66 7.89
CA ARG A 149 1.99 -25.73 7.63
C ARG A 149 1.46 -25.70 6.19
N LEU A 150 1.33 -24.51 5.60
CA LEU A 150 0.76 -24.32 4.25
C LEU A 150 1.82 -24.38 3.14
N HIS A 151 3.01 -23.88 3.41
CA HIS A 151 4.02 -23.60 2.36
C HIS A 151 5.38 -24.26 2.61
N GLY A 152 5.57 -24.86 3.77
CA GLY A 152 6.87 -25.36 4.20
C GLY A 152 7.81 -24.24 4.65
N LEU A 153 9.06 -24.58 4.90
CA LEU A 153 10.07 -23.62 5.34
C LEU A 153 10.55 -22.74 4.17
N PRO A 154 10.62 -21.42 4.36
CA PRO A 154 11.21 -20.53 3.37
C PRO A 154 12.74 -20.63 3.40
N ASN A 155 13.36 -20.29 2.28
CA ASN A 155 14.83 -20.19 2.19
C ASN A 155 15.31 -18.83 2.74
N ILE A 156 14.52 -17.78 2.52
CA ILE A 156 14.86 -16.40 2.90
C ILE A 156 13.64 -15.74 3.52
N ILE A 157 13.83 -15.13 4.69
CA ILE A 157 12.88 -14.24 5.33
C ILE A 157 13.45 -12.81 5.31
N ILE A 158 12.67 -11.88 4.82
CA ILE A 158 12.95 -10.45 4.86
C ILE A 158 12.01 -9.84 5.89
N SER A 159 12.54 -9.12 6.87
CA SER A 159 11.78 -8.41 7.89
C SER A 159 12.48 -7.10 8.26
N ASP A 160 11.77 -6.24 8.94
CA ASP A 160 12.35 -5.10 9.63
C ASP A 160 13.14 -5.52 10.89
N HIS A 161 13.65 -4.54 11.64
CA HIS A 161 14.37 -4.74 12.89
C HIS A 161 13.45 -4.84 14.11
N ASP A 162 12.25 -5.41 13.96
CA ASP A 162 11.37 -5.65 15.11
C ASP A 162 12.01 -6.59 16.12
N VAL A 163 11.65 -6.40 17.40
CA VAL A 163 12.20 -7.16 18.54
C VAL A 163 11.94 -8.67 18.38
N CYS A 164 10.82 -9.07 17.79
CA CYS A 164 10.51 -10.47 17.52
C CYS A 164 11.56 -11.12 16.62
N PHE A 165 12.04 -10.41 15.59
CA PHE A 165 12.98 -10.94 14.60
C PHE A 165 14.45 -10.79 15.01
N THR A 166 14.76 -9.85 15.89
CA THR A 166 16.13 -9.61 16.40
C THR A 166 16.45 -10.44 17.63
N SER A 167 15.47 -11.16 18.21
CA SER A 167 15.66 -11.99 19.38
C SER A 167 16.62 -13.15 19.13
N GLU A 168 17.40 -13.50 20.16
CA GLU A 168 18.30 -14.65 20.13
C GLU A 168 17.53 -15.95 19.82
N PHE A 169 16.36 -16.13 20.42
CA PHE A 169 15.49 -17.27 20.17
C PHE A 169 15.14 -17.42 18.69
N TRP A 170 14.70 -16.35 18.03
CA TRP A 170 14.33 -16.37 16.61
C TRP A 170 15.55 -16.65 15.73
N THR A 171 16.67 -16.04 16.04
CA THR A 171 17.93 -16.23 15.31
C THR A 171 18.40 -17.69 15.34
N GLU A 172 18.39 -18.32 16.53
CA GLU A 172 18.76 -19.72 16.68
C GLU A 172 17.77 -20.68 15.99
N LEU A 173 16.47 -20.38 16.06
CA LEU A 173 15.44 -21.14 15.37
C LEU A 173 15.66 -21.13 13.85
N MET A 174 15.97 -19.96 13.27
CA MET A 174 16.25 -19.84 11.84
C MET A 174 17.53 -20.57 11.43
N LYS A 175 18.56 -20.61 12.27
CA LYS A 175 19.76 -21.41 12.03
C LYS A 175 19.44 -22.90 11.96
N VAL A 176 18.64 -23.42 12.90
CA VAL A 176 18.20 -24.82 12.91
C VAL A 176 17.43 -25.16 11.64
N TRP A 177 16.58 -24.26 11.17
CA TRP A 177 15.80 -24.45 9.94
C TRP A 177 16.56 -24.14 8.65
N LYS A 178 17.82 -23.69 8.75
CA LYS A 178 18.66 -23.28 7.61
C LYS A 178 18.00 -22.19 6.76
N THR A 179 17.20 -21.34 7.38
CA THR A 179 16.54 -20.21 6.73
C THR A 179 17.42 -18.97 6.89
N LYS A 180 17.67 -18.25 5.80
CA LYS A 180 18.45 -17.01 5.82
C LYS A 180 17.57 -15.86 6.26
N LEU A 181 17.96 -15.17 7.32
CA LEU A 181 17.37 -13.88 7.71
C LEU A 181 18.04 -12.73 6.96
N ALA A 182 17.26 -11.91 6.30
CA ALA A 182 17.70 -10.68 5.64
C ALA A 182 16.94 -9.51 6.26
N MET A 183 17.58 -8.80 7.19
CA MET A 183 17.00 -7.61 7.79
C MET A 183 16.98 -6.48 6.78
N SER A 184 15.84 -5.82 6.63
CA SER A 184 15.75 -4.61 5.81
C SER A 184 16.55 -3.49 6.49
N THR A 185 17.33 -2.75 5.72
CA THR A 185 18.06 -1.62 6.23
C THR A 185 17.39 -0.32 5.79
N ALA A 186 17.50 0.74 6.60
CA ALA A 186 16.96 2.06 6.27
C ALA A 186 17.47 2.62 4.93
N PHE A 187 18.59 2.08 4.41
CA PHE A 187 19.19 2.49 3.14
C PHE A 187 18.73 1.67 1.92
N HIS A 188 17.95 0.60 2.11
CA HIS A 188 17.39 -0.22 1.03
C HIS A 188 15.88 -0.45 1.21
N PRO A 189 15.05 0.60 1.22
CA PRO A 189 13.60 0.51 1.41
C PRO A 189 12.90 -0.29 0.29
N GLN A 190 13.59 -0.51 -0.84
CA GLN A 190 13.05 -1.30 -1.96
C GLN A 190 12.84 -2.78 -1.60
N THR A 191 13.57 -3.29 -0.61
CA THR A 191 13.45 -4.69 -0.17
C THR A 191 12.13 -4.93 0.55
N ASP A 192 11.59 -3.89 1.21
CA ASP A 192 10.37 -3.95 2.01
C ASP A 192 9.15 -3.26 1.36
N GLY A 193 9.36 -2.51 0.29
CA GLY A 193 8.31 -1.75 -0.40
C GLY A 193 7.11 -2.57 -0.88
N GLN A 194 7.23 -3.89 -0.92
CA GLN A 194 6.13 -4.80 -1.26
C GLN A 194 5.21 -5.03 -0.06
N ALA A 195 5.79 -5.22 1.13
CA ALA A 195 5.07 -5.33 2.38
C ALA A 195 4.35 -4.02 2.70
N GLU A 196 5.06 -2.89 2.60
CA GLU A 196 4.48 -1.55 2.80
C GLU A 196 3.27 -1.30 1.88
N LYS A 197 3.37 -1.68 0.60
CA LYS A 197 2.27 -1.52 -0.36
C LYS A 197 1.06 -2.40 -0.02
N ALA A 198 1.26 -3.66 0.34
CA ALA A 198 0.18 -4.56 0.76
C ALA A 198 -0.47 -4.05 2.05
N ASN A 199 0.33 -3.65 3.04
CA ASN A 199 -0.14 -3.12 4.30
C ASN A 199 -0.87 -1.78 4.14
N SER A 200 -0.45 -0.92 3.19
CA SER A 200 -1.16 0.32 2.88
C SER A 200 -2.55 0.08 2.29
N ILE A 201 -2.75 -1.02 1.59
CA ILE A 201 -4.07 -1.41 1.08
C ILE A 201 -4.96 -1.84 2.25
N VAL A 202 -4.48 -2.74 3.12
CA VAL A 202 -5.24 -3.21 4.29
C VAL A 202 -5.63 -2.05 5.22
N LYS A 203 -4.69 -1.15 5.53
CA LYS A 203 -4.94 0.06 6.35
C LYS A 203 -6.02 1.01 5.79
N ARG A 204 -6.42 0.88 4.53
CA ARG A 204 -7.53 1.66 3.95
C ARG A 204 -8.89 1.02 4.16
N TYR A 205 -8.92 -0.25 4.52
CA TYR A 205 -10.17 -1.00 4.76
C TYR A 205 -10.46 -1.19 6.25
N LEU A 206 -9.47 -0.95 7.10
CA LEU A 206 -9.58 -0.94 8.55
C LEU A 206 -9.88 0.48 9.07
#